data_13c735a699872c266d788cd90ad7c9c9
#
_entry.id   13c735a699872c266d788cd90ad7c9c9
#
_cell.length_a   1.000
_cell.length_b   1.000
_cell.length_c   1.000
_cell.angle_alpha   90.00
_cell.angle_beta   90.00
_cell.angle_gamma   90.00
#
_symmetry.space_group_name_H-M   'P 1'
#
loop_
_entity.id
_entity.type
_entity.pdbx_description
1 polymer ?
#
loop_
_entity_poly.entity_id
_entity_poly.type
_entity_poly.pdbx_seq_one_letter_code
_entity_poly.pdbx_strand_id
1 'polypeptide(L)'
;MFRSSPHRRELLALAGALALATPGLALAQAKLKVAAIYTVPFEQQWVSRIHKALKAAEARGEIEYKASENVANADYERVMREYANGGNTLIVGEAFAVEPAARKVAKDFPKVSFLMGSSGAPQAPNFSVFDNFIQEPAYLSGMVAGGMTKSNRIGMVGGFPIPEVNRLMNAFMAGALEVNPKVEFTVSFINSWFDPPKAKEAAIAMMDKGADVLYAERFGVSDAAKEKGKLAIGNVINTQDKYPDTVVASALWHMEPSIDRAIKLVKDGKFSAEDYGPYSMMKHKGSELAPLGTFEKKVPAEVVAKMRAKEKAILAGSYSVKVDDNQPKSTAK
;
A
#
# COMPACT_ATOMS: atom_id res chain seq x y z
N MET A 1 92.54 40.05 28.07
CA MET A 1 92.73 39.20 29.25
C MET A 1 91.35 38.78 29.75
N PHE A 2 91.10 37.50 29.84
CA PHE A 2 90.03 36.80 30.60
C PHE A 2 88.58 37.04 30.26
N ARG A 3 87.90 36.07 29.59
CA ARG A 3 87.05 34.97 30.13
C ARG A 3 85.81 35.47 30.82
N SER A 4 84.62 35.02 30.56
CA SER A 4 84.06 33.73 30.23
C SER A 4 82.50 33.90 30.04
N SER A 5 81.94 33.14 29.13
CA SER A 5 80.53 32.80 29.09
C SER A 5 80.09 32.09 30.38
N PRO A 6 78.74 32.03 30.71
CA PRO A 6 77.91 31.03 30.17
C PRO A 6 76.41 31.31 30.12
N HIS A 7 75.79 30.62 29.17
CA HIS A 7 74.49 29.96 29.15
C HIS A 7 73.35 30.53 29.98
N ARG A 8 72.35 31.13 29.29
CA ARG A 8 71.01 31.10 29.74
C ARG A 8 70.17 30.18 28.86
N ARG A 9 69.68 29.09 29.51
CA ARG A 9 68.79 28.12 28.98
C ARG A 9 67.45 28.77 28.79
N GLU A 10 66.97 28.77 27.54
CA GLU A 10 65.59 29.07 27.22
C GLU A 10 64.70 27.91 27.62
N LEU A 11 63.83 28.13 28.58
CA LEU A 11 62.72 27.27 28.93
C LEU A 11 61.57 27.59 27.99
N LEU A 12 61.40 26.83 26.92
CA LEU A 12 60.19 26.82 26.10
C LEU A 12 59.10 26.17 26.92
N ALA A 13 58.15 26.99 27.39
CA ALA A 13 56.89 26.52 27.95
C ALA A 13 55.96 26.07 26.81
N LEU A 14 55.84 24.77 26.65
CA LEU A 14 54.79 24.16 25.81
C LEU A 14 53.43 24.36 26.50
N ALA A 15 52.66 25.36 26.09
CA ALA A 15 51.23 25.48 26.43
C ALA A 15 50.46 24.49 25.57
N GLY A 16 50.25 23.29 26.08
CA GLY A 16 49.34 22.31 25.46
C GLY A 16 47.88 22.79 25.53
N ALA A 17 47.34 23.22 24.42
CA ALA A 17 45.91 23.46 24.28
C ALA A 17 45.18 22.11 24.32
N LEU A 18 44.66 21.71 25.49
CA LEU A 18 43.68 20.65 25.60
C LEU A 18 42.38 21.16 24.96
N ALA A 19 42.15 20.83 23.71
CA ALA A 19 40.84 20.95 23.08
C ALA A 19 39.91 19.95 23.78
N LEU A 20 39.12 20.45 24.73
CA LEU A 20 37.94 19.74 25.26
C LEU A 20 36.97 19.54 24.11
N ALA A 21 37.07 18.36 23.46
CA ALA A 21 35.99 17.89 22.60
C ALA A 21 34.77 17.64 23.49
N THR A 22 33.90 18.64 23.61
CA THR A 22 32.55 18.41 24.14
C THR A 22 31.89 17.41 23.20
N PRO A 23 31.47 16.21 23.67
CA PRO A 23 30.62 15.38 22.88
C PRO A 23 29.37 16.19 22.60
N GLY A 24 29.18 16.58 21.34
CA GLY A 24 27.93 17.20 20.92
C GLY A 24 26.79 16.27 21.35
N LEU A 25 26.02 16.71 22.35
CA LEU A 25 24.74 16.12 22.64
C LEU A 25 23.92 16.28 21.35
N ALA A 26 23.92 15.23 20.52
CA ALA A 26 22.93 15.10 19.48
C ALA A 26 21.58 15.19 20.21
N LEU A 27 20.96 16.36 20.19
CA LEU A 27 19.57 16.51 20.63
C LEU A 27 18.78 15.50 19.85
N ALA A 28 18.37 14.41 20.51
CA ALA A 28 17.50 13.42 19.90
C ALA A 28 16.29 14.20 19.40
N GLN A 29 16.18 14.31 18.09
CA GLN A 29 15.07 15.02 17.48
C GLN A 29 13.77 14.39 17.97
N ALA A 30 12.90 15.18 18.60
CA ALA A 30 11.66 14.67 19.16
C ALA A 30 10.91 13.89 18.07
N LYS A 31 10.51 12.67 18.40
CA LYS A 31 9.78 11.81 17.46
C LYS A 31 8.49 12.50 17.03
N LEU A 32 8.19 12.39 15.76
CA LEU A 32 6.95 12.91 15.20
C LEU A 32 5.75 12.11 15.77
N LYS A 33 4.74 12.77 16.32
CA LYS A 33 3.53 12.10 16.78
C LYS A 33 2.59 11.88 15.60
N VAL A 34 2.30 10.61 15.33
CA VAL A 34 1.46 10.17 14.21
C VAL A 34 0.30 9.33 14.74
N ALA A 35 -0.89 9.64 14.29
CA ALA A 35 -2.07 8.83 14.57
C ALA A 35 -2.66 8.26 13.27
N ALA A 36 -3.33 7.09 13.38
CA ALA A 36 -4.12 6.57 12.28
C ALA A 36 -5.52 6.14 12.71
N ILE A 37 -6.49 6.25 11.80
CA ILE A 37 -7.90 5.95 12.03
C ILE A 37 -8.39 5.03 10.92
N TYR A 38 -8.94 3.88 11.31
CA TYR A 38 -9.45 2.87 10.38
C TYR A 38 -10.87 2.45 10.76
N THR A 39 -11.74 2.33 9.75
CA THR A 39 -13.14 1.90 9.95
C THR A 39 -13.29 0.37 9.99
N VAL A 40 -12.22 -0.35 9.68
CA VAL A 40 -12.13 -1.82 9.66
C VAL A 40 -10.96 -2.29 10.52
N PRO A 41 -10.84 -3.61 10.84
CA PRO A 41 -9.73 -4.11 11.64
C PRO A 41 -8.38 -4.05 10.91
N PHE A 42 -7.28 -4.02 11.68
CA PHE A 42 -5.91 -3.94 11.14
C PHE A 42 -5.54 -5.07 10.18
N GLU A 43 -6.15 -6.23 10.31
CA GLU A 43 -5.90 -7.37 9.41
C GLU A 43 -6.54 -7.21 8.03
N GLN A 44 -7.49 -6.29 7.84
CA GLN A 44 -8.05 -6.01 6.53
C GLN A 44 -6.91 -5.63 5.57
N GLN A 45 -6.88 -6.26 4.40
CA GLN A 45 -5.71 -6.26 3.52
C GLN A 45 -5.20 -4.86 3.14
N TRP A 46 -6.08 -3.91 2.82
CA TRP A 46 -5.72 -2.54 2.44
C TRP A 46 -5.18 -1.76 3.66
N VAL A 47 -5.90 -1.77 4.78
CA VAL A 47 -5.52 -1.10 6.02
C VAL A 47 -4.22 -1.69 6.59
N SER A 48 -4.02 -3.00 6.48
CA SER A 48 -2.81 -3.67 6.96
C SER A 48 -1.52 -3.10 6.35
N ARG A 49 -1.58 -2.59 5.12
CA ARG A 49 -0.40 -2.01 4.45
C ARG A 49 -0.01 -0.67 5.05
N ILE A 50 -1.00 0.17 5.38
CA ILE A 50 -0.78 1.45 6.04
C ILE A 50 -0.25 1.22 7.45
N HIS A 51 -0.92 0.35 8.20
CA HIS A 51 -0.51 0.00 9.57
C HIS A 51 0.93 -0.54 9.61
N LYS A 52 1.27 -1.46 8.70
CA LYS A 52 2.64 -2.01 8.57
C LYS A 52 3.68 -0.93 8.28
N ALA A 53 3.41 -0.02 7.35
CA ALA A 53 4.34 1.05 7.00
C ALA A 53 4.58 2.00 8.18
N LEU A 54 3.53 2.37 8.92
CA LEU A 54 3.63 3.19 10.12
C LEU A 54 4.37 2.47 11.25
N LYS A 55 4.11 1.18 11.47
CA LYS A 55 4.87 0.36 12.43
C LYS A 55 6.35 0.24 12.06
N ALA A 56 6.68 0.15 10.77
CA ALA A 56 8.07 0.16 10.31
C ALA A 56 8.76 1.49 10.62
N ALA A 57 8.09 2.63 10.39
CA ALA A 57 8.62 3.95 10.74
C ALA A 57 8.79 4.12 12.26
N GLU A 58 7.86 3.59 13.08
CA GLU A 58 7.98 3.56 14.54
C GLU A 58 9.18 2.74 14.99
N ALA A 59 9.36 1.55 14.41
CA ALA A 59 10.50 0.66 14.71
C ALA A 59 11.87 1.30 14.35
N ARG A 60 11.92 2.14 13.32
CA ARG A 60 13.09 2.97 12.98
C ARG A 60 13.30 4.13 13.97
N GLY A 61 12.40 4.37 14.91
CA GLY A 61 12.47 5.45 15.88
C GLY A 61 12.10 6.83 15.34
N GLU A 62 11.48 6.90 14.16
CA GLU A 62 11.16 8.15 13.46
C GLU A 62 9.90 8.82 13.97
N ILE A 63 8.95 8.03 14.47
CA ILE A 63 7.64 8.47 14.94
C ILE A 63 7.25 7.81 16.26
N GLU A 64 6.27 8.42 16.95
CA GLU A 64 5.42 7.79 17.96
C GLU A 64 4.09 7.50 17.29
N TYR A 65 3.71 6.23 17.19
CA TYR A 65 2.53 5.82 16.44
C TYR A 65 1.40 5.35 17.35
N LYS A 66 0.19 5.88 17.12
CA LYS A 66 -1.07 5.43 17.74
C LYS A 66 -2.09 5.16 16.67
N ALA A 67 -3.01 4.23 16.90
CA ALA A 67 -4.08 3.95 15.96
C ALA A 67 -5.37 3.52 16.65
N SER A 68 -6.50 3.78 15.99
CA SER A 68 -7.82 3.24 16.30
C SER A 68 -8.31 2.46 15.09
N GLU A 69 -8.82 1.26 15.33
CA GLU A 69 -9.47 0.41 14.34
C GLU A 69 -10.94 0.20 14.66
N ASN A 70 -11.72 -0.30 13.71
CA ASN A 70 -13.16 -0.52 13.86
C ASN A 70 -13.93 0.74 14.31
N VAL A 71 -13.43 1.93 13.90
CA VAL A 71 -14.10 3.19 14.23
C VAL A 71 -15.34 3.33 13.35
N ALA A 72 -16.51 3.39 13.99
CA ALA A 72 -17.76 3.60 13.25
C ALA A 72 -17.74 4.94 12.51
N ASN A 73 -18.36 5.01 11.33
CA ASN A 73 -18.40 6.23 10.52
C ASN A 73 -18.95 7.45 11.30
N ALA A 74 -19.91 7.24 12.20
CA ALA A 74 -20.50 8.28 13.04
C ALA A 74 -19.50 8.85 14.07
N ASP A 75 -18.51 8.05 14.50
CA ASP A 75 -17.49 8.44 15.49
C ASP A 75 -16.22 9.01 14.84
N TYR A 76 -16.07 8.87 13.53
CA TYR A 76 -14.82 9.16 12.84
C TYR A 76 -14.37 10.61 13.04
N GLU A 77 -15.28 11.60 12.88
CA GLU A 77 -14.99 13.01 13.10
C GLU A 77 -14.50 13.26 14.53
N ARG A 78 -15.14 12.67 15.53
CA ARG A 78 -14.77 12.81 16.94
C ARG A 78 -13.36 12.27 17.20
N VAL A 79 -13.07 11.05 16.77
CA VAL A 79 -11.75 10.41 16.95
C VAL A 79 -10.66 11.20 16.25
N MET A 80 -10.92 11.69 15.02
CA MET A 80 -9.97 12.50 14.26
C MET A 80 -9.64 13.80 14.98
N ARG A 81 -10.65 14.48 15.57
CA ARG A 81 -10.47 15.69 16.41
C ARG A 81 -9.70 15.39 17.69
N GLU A 82 -9.97 14.27 18.34
CA GLU A 82 -9.24 13.85 19.54
C GLU A 82 -7.75 13.67 19.26
N TYR A 83 -7.39 13.03 18.14
CA TYR A 83 -6.00 12.89 17.73
C TYR A 83 -5.35 14.24 17.38
N ALA A 84 -6.06 15.13 16.69
CA ALA A 84 -5.55 16.46 16.36
C ALA A 84 -5.30 17.30 17.64
N ASN A 85 -6.25 17.30 18.58
CA ASN A 85 -6.12 17.98 19.87
C ASN A 85 -5.04 17.34 20.78
N GLY A 86 -4.80 16.04 20.62
CA GLY A 86 -3.77 15.27 21.34
C GLY A 86 -2.33 15.55 20.88
N GLY A 87 -2.15 16.52 19.98
CA GLY A 87 -0.84 16.98 19.53
C GLY A 87 -0.19 16.06 18.48
N ASN A 88 -0.98 15.21 17.80
CA ASN A 88 -0.48 14.51 16.63
C ASN A 88 -0.31 15.51 15.48
N THR A 89 0.83 15.44 14.81
CA THR A 89 1.20 16.36 13.71
C THR A 89 0.91 15.77 12.34
N LEU A 90 0.76 14.45 12.25
CA LEU A 90 0.31 13.74 11.06
C LEU A 90 -0.80 12.77 11.45
N ILE A 91 -1.92 12.85 10.77
CA ILE A 91 -3.04 11.91 10.90
C ILE A 91 -3.21 11.19 9.56
N VAL A 92 -3.19 9.87 9.60
CA VAL A 92 -3.35 8.98 8.45
C VAL A 92 -4.64 8.19 8.60
N GLY A 93 -5.31 7.87 7.52
CA GLY A 93 -6.53 7.05 7.60
C GLY A 93 -7.17 6.81 6.25
N GLU A 94 -8.37 6.30 6.29
CA GLU A 94 -9.24 6.14 5.13
C GLU A 94 -10.44 7.09 5.25
N ALA A 95 -10.82 7.73 4.17
CA ALA A 95 -11.91 8.70 4.19
C ALA A 95 -13.06 8.38 3.22
N PHE A 96 -12.99 7.29 2.47
CA PHE A 96 -13.96 6.97 1.42
C PHE A 96 -15.43 7.09 1.86
N ALA A 97 -15.77 6.64 3.06
CA ALA A 97 -17.13 6.70 3.59
C ALA A 97 -17.41 7.96 4.44
N VAL A 98 -16.39 8.74 4.80
CA VAL A 98 -16.47 9.83 5.79
C VAL A 98 -15.81 11.12 5.30
N GLU A 99 -15.61 11.24 4.01
CA GLU A 99 -14.84 12.32 3.35
C GLU A 99 -15.27 13.74 3.79
N PRO A 100 -16.56 14.10 3.83
CA PRO A 100 -16.97 15.44 4.26
C PRO A 100 -16.54 15.77 5.70
N ALA A 101 -16.65 14.80 6.61
CA ALA A 101 -16.27 14.96 8.02
C ALA A 101 -14.74 15.12 8.14
N ALA A 102 -13.96 14.27 7.45
CA ALA A 102 -12.50 14.35 7.48
C ALA A 102 -11.99 15.68 6.94
N ARG A 103 -12.54 16.19 5.84
CA ARG A 103 -12.17 17.48 5.25
C ARG A 103 -12.54 18.66 6.13
N LYS A 104 -13.65 18.58 6.85
CA LYS A 104 -14.05 19.59 7.83
C LYS A 104 -13.04 19.67 8.97
N VAL A 105 -12.63 18.52 9.53
CA VAL A 105 -11.60 18.50 10.59
C VAL A 105 -10.28 19.08 10.08
N ALA A 106 -9.85 18.75 8.87
CA ALA A 106 -8.62 19.30 8.31
C ALA A 106 -8.63 20.84 8.21
N LYS A 107 -9.77 21.44 7.87
CA LYS A 107 -9.93 22.91 7.86
C LYS A 107 -9.82 23.52 9.25
N ASP A 108 -10.37 22.84 10.27
CA ASP A 108 -10.36 23.32 11.64
C ASP A 108 -8.96 23.19 12.30
N PHE A 109 -8.10 22.32 11.76
CA PHE A 109 -6.74 22.05 12.26
C PHE A 109 -5.66 22.31 11.17
N PRO A 110 -5.47 23.56 10.72
CA PRO A 110 -4.59 23.87 9.58
C PRO A 110 -3.10 23.59 9.82
N LYS A 111 -2.69 23.36 11.07
CA LYS A 111 -1.31 23.02 11.45
C LYS A 111 -1.06 21.51 11.55
N VAL A 112 -2.10 20.70 11.47
CA VAL A 112 -2.00 19.24 11.44
C VAL A 112 -2.00 18.77 9.99
N SER A 113 -1.12 17.87 9.65
CA SER A 113 -1.05 17.25 8.33
C SER A 113 -1.97 16.03 8.26
N PHE A 114 -2.72 15.89 7.18
CA PHE A 114 -3.63 14.78 6.96
C PHE A 114 -3.27 14.05 5.66
N LEU A 115 -3.04 12.74 5.75
CA LEU A 115 -2.81 11.85 4.61
C LEU A 115 -3.91 10.80 4.59
N MET A 116 -4.90 10.98 3.72
CA MET A 116 -6.15 10.23 3.78
C MET A 116 -6.41 9.43 2.51
N GLY A 117 -6.78 8.16 2.68
CA GLY A 117 -7.28 7.32 1.60
C GLY A 117 -8.57 7.90 1.04
N SER A 118 -8.56 8.31 -0.23
CA SER A 118 -9.67 9.01 -0.88
C SER A 118 -9.54 8.95 -2.40
N SER A 119 -10.67 8.89 -3.08
CA SER A 119 -10.75 9.09 -4.54
C SER A 119 -10.95 10.57 -4.93
N GLY A 120 -11.04 11.47 -3.97
CA GLY A 120 -11.18 12.92 -4.18
C GLY A 120 -9.85 13.63 -4.40
N ALA A 121 -9.90 14.91 -4.75
CA ALA A 121 -8.70 15.73 -4.91
C ALA A 121 -8.12 16.19 -3.56
N PRO A 122 -6.81 16.49 -3.47
CA PRO A 122 -6.22 17.12 -2.29
C PRO A 122 -6.91 18.43 -1.94
N GLN A 123 -6.86 18.85 -0.66
CA GLN A 123 -7.42 20.11 -0.18
C GLN A 123 -6.37 20.91 0.57
N ALA A 124 -6.00 22.06 0.04
CA ALA A 124 -5.08 22.98 0.71
C ALA A 124 -5.61 23.44 2.08
N PRO A 125 -4.73 23.70 3.07
CA PRO A 125 -3.27 23.61 2.93
C PRO A 125 -2.70 22.23 3.28
N ASN A 126 -3.46 21.30 3.91
CA ASN A 126 -2.93 20.24 4.75
C ASN A 126 -3.60 18.86 4.55
N PHE A 127 -4.55 18.72 3.63
CA PHE A 127 -5.22 17.45 3.36
C PHE A 127 -4.72 16.84 2.05
N SER A 128 -3.77 15.93 2.18
CA SER A 128 -3.28 15.09 1.09
C SER A 128 -4.14 13.84 0.95
N VAL A 129 -4.21 13.34 -0.25
CA VAL A 129 -4.93 12.08 -0.55
C VAL A 129 -3.97 11.01 -1.04
N PHE A 130 -4.32 9.77 -0.85
CA PHE A 130 -3.66 8.62 -1.49
C PHE A 130 -4.70 7.59 -1.91
N ASP A 131 -4.30 6.76 -2.85
CA ASP A 131 -5.09 5.62 -3.30
C ASP A 131 -4.13 4.55 -3.81
N ASN A 132 -4.57 3.29 -3.90
CA ASN A 132 -3.70 2.22 -4.34
C ASN A 132 -3.76 2.07 -5.88
N PHE A 133 -3.00 2.88 -6.59
CA PHE A 133 -2.81 2.73 -8.03
C PHE A 133 -1.90 1.53 -8.35
N ILE A 134 -2.39 0.32 -8.01
CA ILE A 134 -1.68 -0.94 -8.25
C ILE A 134 -2.24 -1.72 -9.43
N GLN A 135 -2.83 -1.02 -10.40
CA GLN A 135 -3.32 -1.61 -11.65
C GLN A 135 -2.22 -2.31 -12.46
N GLU A 136 -0.95 -1.90 -12.31
CA GLU A 136 0.18 -2.51 -13.00
C GLU A 136 0.41 -3.97 -12.58
N PRO A 137 0.63 -4.29 -11.28
CA PRO A 137 0.73 -5.70 -10.87
C PRO A 137 -0.62 -6.44 -10.94
N ALA A 138 -1.77 -5.76 -10.85
CA ALA A 138 -3.07 -6.38 -11.09
C ALA A 138 -3.19 -6.90 -12.53
N TYR A 139 -2.75 -6.10 -13.51
CA TYR A 139 -2.67 -6.52 -14.91
C TYR A 139 -1.74 -7.75 -15.10
N LEU A 140 -0.53 -7.70 -14.52
CA LEU A 140 0.41 -8.81 -14.59
C LEU A 140 -0.15 -10.09 -13.95
N SER A 141 -0.85 -9.98 -12.81
CA SER A 141 -1.52 -11.11 -12.17
C SER A 141 -2.68 -11.65 -13.02
N GLY A 142 -3.36 -10.77 -13.77
CA GLY A 142 -4.36 -11.15 -14.76
C GLY A 142 -3.77 -11.98 -15.89
N MET A 143 -2.58 -11.62 -16.41
CA MET A 143 -1.87 -12.44 -17.41
C MET A 143 -1.62 -13.85 -16.91
N VAL A 144 -1.19 -13.98 -15.65
CA VAL A 144 -1.00 -15.29 -15.01
C VAL A 144 -2.32 -16.05 -14.91
N ALA A 145 -3.39 -15.41 -14.47
CA ALA A 145 -4.72 -16.00 -14.35
C ALA A 145 -5.26 -16.51 -15.71
N GLY A 146 -5.11 -15.70 -16.76
CA GLY A 146 -5.51 -16.08 -18.13
C GLY A 146 -4.78 -17.30 -18.67
N GLY A 147 -3.50 -17.46 -18.29
CA GLY A 147 -2.69 -18.64 -18.63
C GLY A 147 -2.98 -19.88 -17.78
N MET A 148 -3.55 -19.71 -16.59
CA MET A 148 -3.80 -20.79 -15.64
C MET A 148 -5.21 -21.36 -15.70
N THR A 149 -6.19 -20.59 -16.16
CA THR A 149 -7.57 -21.08 -16.28
C THR A 149 -7.66 -22.19 -17.35
N LYS A 150 -8.38 -23.25 -17.03
CA LYS A 150 -8.70 -24.36 -17.92
C LYS A 150 -10.13 -24.28 -18.44
N SER A 151 -11.02 -23.68 -17.67
CA SER A 151 -12.42 -23.50 -18.03
C SER A 151 -12.67 -22.26 -18.88
N ASN A 152 -11.69 -21.35 -19.00
CA ASN A 152 -11.82 -19.98 -19.50
C ASN A 152 -12.83 -19.15 -18.69
N ARG A 153 -13.12 -19.52 -17.44
CA ARG A 153 -14.04 -18.78 -16.57
C ARG A 153 -13.32 -18.32 -15.32
N ILE A 154 -13.30 -17.03 -15.11
CA ILE A 154 -12.68 -16.37 -13.96
C ILE A 154 -13.76 -15.65 -13.14
N GLY A 155 -13.80 -15.95 -11.83
CA GLY A 155 -14.67 -15.26 -10.88
C GLY A 155 -13.93 -14.09 -10.23
N MET A 156 -14.63 -12.99 -9.99
CA MET A 156 -14.06 -11.78 -9.39
C MET A 156 -14.98 -11.27 -8.29
N VAL A 157 -14.49 -11.21 -7.06
CA VAL A 157 -15.26 -10.74 -5.90
C VAL A 157 -14.64 -9.46 -5.38
N GLY A 158 -15.34 -8.34 -5.54
CA GLY A 158 -14.94 -7.02 -5.06
C GLY A 158 -15.74 -6.55 -3.84
N GLY A 159 -15.22 -5.54 -3.13
CA GLY A 159 -15.89 -4.92 -1.99
C GLY A 159 -17.05 -4.03 -2.42
N PHE A 160 -16.74 -2.86 -2.93
CA PHE A 160 -17.70 -1.88 -3.50
C PHE A 160 -17.25 -1.46 -4.91
N PRO A 161 -18.17 -1.08 -5.79
CA PRO A 161 -17.83 -0.64 -7.15
C PRO A 161 -17.37 0.83 -7.17
N ILE A 162 -16.31 1.14 -6.44
CA ILE A 162 -15.66 2.46 -6.42
C ILE A 162 -14.45 2.51 -7.38
N PRO A 163 -13.98 3.68 -7.80
CA PRO A 163 -12.85 3.83 -8.73
C PRO A 163 -11.63 2.99 -8.35
N GLU A 164 -11.26 2.95 -7.08
CA GLU A 164 -10.14 2.18 -6.56
C GLU A 164 -10.25 0.69 -6.89
N VAL A 165 -11.38 0.05 -6.56
CA VAL A 165 -11.61 -1.38 -6.81
C VAL A 165 -11.79 -1.65 -8.31
N ASN A 166 -12.53 -0.78 -9.00
CA ASN A 166 -12.85 -0.94 -10.41
C ASN A 166 -11.60 -0.97 -11.29
N ARG A 167 -10.63 -0.05 -11.07
CA ARG A 167 -9.39 0.01 -11.87
C ARG A 167 -8.56 -1.24 -11.76
N LEU A 168 -8.51 -1.85 -10.56
CA LEU A 168 -7.76 -3.08 -10.35
C LEU A 168 -8.41 -4.27 -11.06
N MET A 169 -9.73 -4.39 -10.94
CA MET A 169 -10.49 -5.45 -11.58
C MET A 169 -10.42 -5.32 -13.12
N ASN A 170 -10.56 -4.10 -13.67
CA ASN A 170 -10.44 -3.86 -15.10
C ASN A 170 -9.03 -4.15 -15.63
N ALA A 171 -7.99 -3.75 -14.91
CA ALA A 171 -6.61 -4.05 -15.28
C ALA A 171 -6.34 -5.57 -15.26
N PHE A 172 -6.83 -6.28 -14.25
CA PHE A 172 -6.74 -7.72 -14.17
C PHE A 172 -7.44 -8.40 -15.36
N MET A 173 -8.66 -7.99 -15.71
CA MET A 173 -9.39 -8.50 -16.87
C MET A 173 -8.61 -8.27 -18.16
N ALA A 174 -8.05 -7.07 -18.36
CA ALA A 174 -7.26 -6.73 -19.53
C ALA A 174 -6.00 -7.62 -19.65
N GLY A 175 -5.30 -7.86 -18.52
CA GLY A 175 -4.15 -8.75 -18.49
C GLY A 175 -4.50 -10.21 -18.82
N ALA A 176 -5.62 -10.71 -18.30
CA ALA A 176 -6.09 -12.07 -18.59
C ALA A 176 -6.45 -12.24 -20.08
N LEU A 177 -7.13 -11.27 -20.67
CA LEU A 177 -7.51 -11.27 -22.08
C LEU A 177 -6.31 -11.15 -23.02
N GLU A 178 -5.22 -10.47 -22.63
CA GLU A 178 -4.00 -10.38 -23.45
C GLU A 178 -3.36 -11.77 -23.67
N VAL A 179 -3.47 -12.64 -22.67
CA VAL A 179 -2.90 -14.01 -22.74
C VAL A 179 -3.91 -15.00 -23.30
N ASN A 180 -5.16 -14.87 -22.91
CA ASN A 180 -6.24 -15.77 -23.28
C ASN A 180 -7.52 -15.01 -23.64
N PRO A 181 -7.73 -14.69 -24.95
CA PRO A 181 -8.91 -13.92 -25.39
C PRO A 181 -10.27 -14.63 -25.21
N LYS A 182 -10.26 -15.92 -24.80
CA LYS A 182 -11.49 -16.68 -24.57
C LYS A 182 -12.01 -16.57 -23.14
N VAL A 183 -11.30 -15.87 -22.25
CA VAL A 183 -11.71 -15.75 -20.86
C VAL A 183 -13.02 -14.98 -20.74
N GLU A 184 -13.94 -15.58 -19.99
CA GLU A 184 -15.18 -14.96 -19.54
C GLU A 184 -15.09 -14.66 -18.04
N PHE A 185 -15.67 -13.55 -17.61
CA PHE A 185 -15.61 -13.08 -16.23
C PHE A 185 -17.00 -13.08 -15.60
N THR A 186 -17.07 -13.54 -14.35
CA THR A 186 -18.22 -13.31 -13.46
C THR A 186 -17.79 -12.33 -12.38
N VAL A 187 -18.44 -11.18 -12.29
CA VAL A 187 -18.11 -10.10 -11.36
C VAL A 187 -19.22 -9.96 -10.31
N SER A 188 -18.85 -9.85 -9.04
CA SER A 188 -19.78 -9.56 -7.94
C SER A 188 -19.15 -8.63 -6.93
N PHE A 189 -19.95 -7.73 -6.38
CA PHE A 189 -19.58 -6.85 -5.27
C PHE A 189 -20.38 -7.24 -4.03
N ILE A 190 -19.66 -7.43 -2.90
CA ILE A 190 -20.32 -7.86 -1.66
C ILE A 190 -20.90 -6.71 -0.84
N ASN A 191 -20.64 -5.46 -1.23
CA ASN A 191 -21.06 -4.25 -0.51
C ASN A 191 -20.59 -4.25 0.95
N SER A 192 -19.34 -4.69 1.17
CA SER A 192 -18.65 -4.65 2.45
C SER A 192 -17.15 -4.55 2.24
N TRP A 193 -16.47 -3.80 3.11
CA TRP A 193 -15.01 -3.75 3.12
C TRP A 193 -14.37 -4.93 3.85
N PHE A 194 -15.09 -5.54 4.83
CA PHE A 194 -14.60 -6.69 5.57
C PHE A 194 -15.74 -7.63 5.96
N ASP A 195 -16.02 -8.59 5.10
CA ASP A 195 -17.00 -9.67 5.32
C ASP A 195 -16.51 -10.95 4.62
N PRO A 196 -15.52 -11.65 5.21
CA PRO A 196 -14.97 -12.86 4.62
C PRO A 196 -16.00 -13.97 4.36
N PRO A 197 -17.00 -14.22 5.23
CA PRO A 197 -18.06 -15.20 4.96
C PRO A 197 -18.83 -14.89 3.68
N LYS A 198 -19.25 -13.64 3.49
CA LYS A 198 -20.03 -13.20 2.32
C LYS A 198 -19.20 -13.28 1.02
N ALA A 199 -17.91 -12.91 1.10
CA ALA A 199 -16.99 -13.06 -0.03
C ALA A 199 -16.74 -14.52 -0.40
N LYS A 200 -16.63 -15.40 0.60
CA LYS A 200 -16.51 -16.84 0.41
C LYS A 200 -17.74 -17.43 -0.29
N GLU A 201 -18.93 -17.06 0.16
CA GLU A 201 -20.20 -17.49 -0.45
C GLU A 201 -20.31 -17.06 -1.92
N ALA A 202 -19.99 -15.79 -2.22
CA ALA A 202 -19.98 -15.27 -3.59
C ALA A 202 -18.99 -16.03 -4.48
N ALA A 203 -17.79 -16.36 -3.97
CA ALA A 203 -16.79 -17.10 -4.70
C ALA A 203 -17.23 -18.57 -4.97
N ILE A 204 -17.86 -19.22 -3.99
CA ILE A 204 -18.44 -20.59 -4.17
C ILE A 204 -19.47 -20.57 -5.27
N ALA A 205 -20.40 -19.62 -5.27
CA ALA A 205 -21.43 -19.51 -6.32
C ALA A 205 -20.83 -19.32 -7.73
N MET A 206 -19.68 -18.62 -7.85
CA MET A 206 -18.99 -18.50 -9.14
C MET A 206 -18.31 -19.80 -9.57
N MET A 207 -17.72 -20.54 -8.64
CA MET A 207 -17.11 -21.84 -8.91
C MET A 207 -18.13 -22.90 -9.29
N ASP A 208 -19.31 -22.90 -8.67
CA ASP A 208 -20.42 -23.79 -9.02
C ASP A 208 -20.95 -23.50 -10.44
N LYS A 209 -20.73 -22.29 -10.97
CA LYS A 209 -20.98 -21.91 -12.38
C LYS A 209 -19.77 -22.12 -13.30
N GLY A 210 -18.73 -22.80 -12.83
CA GLY A 210 -17.60 -23.26 -13.63
C GLY A 210 -16.37 -22.35 -13.59
N ALA A 211 -16.30 -21.32 -12.75
CA ALA A 211 -15.05 -20.58 -12.55
C ALA A 211 -13.99 -21.49 -11.89
N ASP A 212 -12.78 -21.50 -12.44
CA ASP A 212 -11.67 -22.29 -11.90
C ASP A 212 -10.50 -21.46 -11.41
N VAL A 213 -10.53 -20.13 -11.66
CA VAL A 213 -9.62 -19.13 -11.09
C VAL A 213 -10.46 -18.00 -10.50
N LEU A 214 -10.11 -17.55 -9.29
CA LEU A 214 -10.81 -16.49 -8.58
C LEU A 214 -9.87 -15.29 -8.32
N TYR A 215 -10.33 -14.07 -8.63
CA TYR A 215 -9.65 -12.84 -8.20
C TYR A 215 -10.13 -12.45 -6.80
N ALA A 216 -9.24 -12.61 -5.83
CA ALA A 216 -9.51 -12.39 -4.41
C ALA A 216 -9.25 -10.92 -4.02
N GLU A 217 -10.09 -10.00 -4.51
CA GLU A 217 -10.03 -8.62 -4.07
C GLU A 217 -10.46 -8.50 -2.60
N ARG A 218 -11.22 -9.48 -2.08
CA ARG A 218 -11.65 -9.57 -0.67
C ARG A 218 -11.16 -10.87 -0.01
N PHE A 219 -10.96 -10.82 1.33
CA PHE A 219 -10.73 -12.03 2.13
C PHE A 219 -11.95 -12.96 2.09
N GLY A 220 -11.72 -14.26 2.22
CA GLY A 220 -12.72 -15.31 2.08
C GLY A 220 -12.71 -15.99 0.70
N VAL A 221 -12.31 -15.28 -0.36
CA VAL A 221 -12.25 -15.83 -1.73
C VAL A 221 -11.19 -16.93 -1.84
N SER A 222 -9.99 -16.71 -1.31
CA SER A 222 -8.92 -17.72 -1.31
C SER A 222 -9.26 -18.92 -0.43
N ASP A 223 -10.03 -18.72 0.67
CA ASP A 223 -10.56 -19.82 1.50
C ASP A 223 -11.54 -20.68 0.69
N ALA A 224 -12.44 -20.06 -0.07
CA ALA A 224 -13.36 -20.75 -0.95
C ALA A 224 -12.63 -21.53 -2.04
N ALA A 225 -11.65 -20.91 -2.70
CA ALA A 225 -10.86 -21.55 -3.76
C ALA A 225 -10.11 -22.78 -3.22
N LYS A 226 -9.48 -22.65 -2.04
CA LYS A 226 -8.82 -23.79 -1.37
C LYS A 226 -9.77 -24.92 -1.07
N GLU A 227 -10.95 -24.62 -0.51
CA GLU A 227 -11.97 -25.62 -0.18
C GLU A 227 -12.46 -26.39 -1.40
N LYS A 228 -12.62 -25.71 -2.53
CA LYS A 228 -13.10 -26.29 -3.80
C LYS A 228 -11.96 -26.82 -4.68
N GLY A 229 -10.71 -26.79 -4.24
CA GLY A 229 -9.55 -27.22 -5.06
C GLY A 229 -9.37 -26.39 -6.34
N LYS A 230 -9.70 -25.10 -6.28
CA LYS A 230 -9.55 -24.12 -7.36
C LYS A 230 -8.40 -23.16 -7.09
N LEU A 231 -8.09 -22.31 -8.06
CA LEU A 231 -7.01 -21.35 -7.96
C LEU A 231 -7.53 -19.97 -7.56
N ALA A 232 -6.67 -19.17 -6.92
CA ALA A 232 -6.95 -17.79 -6.59
C ALA A 232 -5.78 -16.89 -6.99
N ILE A 233 -6.09 -15.63 -7.24
CA ILE A 233 -5.14 -14.54 -7.40
C ILE A 233 -5.35 -13.58 -6.23
N GLY A 234 -4.29 -13.33 -5.48
CA GLY A 234 -4.32 -12.42 -4.34
C GLY A 234 -4.27 -10.95 -4.76
N ASN A 235 -4.73 -10.08 -3.88
CA ASN A 235 -4.71 -8.64 -4.08
C ASN A 235 -4.21 -7.94 -2.83
N VAL A 236 -3.46 -6.85 -3.00
CA VAL A 236 -2.88 -5.98 -1.96
C VAL A 236 -1.77 -6.65 -1.13
N ILE A 237 -1.95 -7.88 -0.69
CA ILE A 237 -0.98 -8.64 0.11
C ILE A 237 -0.69 -10.02 -0.50
N ASN A 238 0.49 -10.56 -0.19
CA ASN A 238 0.80 -11.94 -0.53
C ASN A 238 0.20 -12.88 0.53
N THR A 239 -0.62 -13.83 0.09
CA THR A 239 -1.24 -14.85 0.94
C THR A 239 -0.79 -16.27 0.60
N GLN A 240 0.27 -16.42 -0.22
CA GLN A 240 0.80 -17.73 -0.61
C GLN A 240 1.23 -18.60 0.58
N ASP A 241 1.77 -18.00 1.63
CA ASP A 241 2.15 -18.76 2.84
C ASP A 241 0.95 -19.48 3.47
N LYS A 242 -0.23 -18.84 3.44
CA LYS A 242 -1.49 -19.41 3.94
C LYS A 242 -2.12 -20.39 2.92
N TYR A 243 -1.90 -20.14 1.64
CA TYR A 243 -2.54 -20.87 0.54
C TYR A 243 -1.52 -21.30 -0.54
N PRO A 244 -0.47 -22.09 -0.19
CA PRO A 244 0.66 -22.37 -1.08
C PRO A 244 0.28 -23.13 -2.37
N ASP A 245 -0.83 -23.91 -2.35
CA ASP A 245 -1.31 -24.66 -3.51
C ASP A 245 -2.56 -24.04 -4.15
N THR A 246 -2.94 -22.82 -3.75
CA THR A 246 -4.17 -22.17 -4.20
C THR A 246 -3.89 -20.79 -4.80
N VAL A 247 -3.10 -19.94 -4.11
CA VAL A 247 -2.80 -18.59 -4.58
C VAL A 247 -1.60 -18.64 -5.52
N VAL A 248 -1.86 -18.35 -6.79
CA VAL A 248 -0.86 -18.47 -7.88
C VAL A 248 0.02 -17.24 -7.97
N ALA A 249 -0.57 -16.05 -7.84
CA ALA A 249 0.08 -14.77 -7.92
C ALA A 249 -0.67 -13.77 -7.05
N SER A 250 -0.03 -12.64 -6.71
CA SER A 250 -0.67 -11.56 -5.96
C SER A 250 -0.14 -10.21 -6.42
N ALA A 251 -1.03 -9.25 -6.65
CA ALA A 251 -0.67 -7.84 -6.81
C ALA A 251 -0.42 -7.25 -5.42
N LEU A 252 0.79 -6.78 -5.15
CA LEU A 252 1.17 -6.25 -3.84
C LEU A 252 1.13 -4.73 -3.84
N TRP A 253 0.71 -4.17 -2.71
CA TRP A 253 0.79 -2.74 -2.42
C TRP A 253 1.76 -2.47 -1.28
N HIS A 254 2.60 -1.45 -1.46
CA HIS A 254 3.56 -0.97 -0.47
C HIS A 254 3.25 0.47 -0.14
N MET A 255 2.88 0.72 1.12
CA MET A 255 2.55 2.07 1.59
C MET A 255 3.78 2.80 2.14
N GLU A 256 4.89 2.10 2.31
CA GLU A 256 6.14 2.63 2.84
C GLU A 256 6.64 3.88 2.07
N PRO A 257 6.65 3.94 0.71
CA PRO A 257 7.09 5.14 -0.01
C PRO A 257 6.24 6.38 0.30
N SER A 258 4.93 6.22 0.41
CA SER A 258 4.00 7.32 0.73
C SER A 258 4.15 7.77 2.18
N ILE A 259 4.24 6.86 3.12
CA ILE A 259 4.40 7.15 4.55
C ILE A 259 5.74 7.83 4.81
N ASP A 260 6.85 7.29 4.26
CA ASP A 260 8.19 7.84 4.45
C ASP A 260 8.28 9.28 3.88
N ARG A 261 7.68 9.51 2.70
CA ARG A 261 7.57 10.85 2.12
C ARG A 261 6.79 11.80 3.02
N ALA A 262 5.61 11.40 3.51
CA ALA A 262 4.77 12.24 4.36
C ALA A 262 5.50 12.59 5.67
N ILE A 263 6.10 11.60 6.35
CA ILE A 263 6.89 11.80 7.56
C ILE A 263 8.04 12.81 7.30
N LYS A 264 8.77 12.62 6.20
CA LYS A 264 9.86 13.52 5.83
C LYS A 264 9.37 14.96 5.63
N LEU A 265 8.31 15.15 4.86
CA LEU A 265 7.77 16.49 4.57
C LEU A 265 7.22 17.17 5.83
N VAL A 266 6.61 16.43 6.76
CA VAL A 266 6.15 16.98 8.04
C VAL A 266 7.34 17.39 8.91
N LYS A 267 8.38 16.55 9.01
CA LYS A 267 9.62 16.89 9.75
C LYS A 267 10.32 18.11 9.17
N ASP A 268 10.32 18.27 7.86
CA ASP A 268 10.96 19.38 7.15
C ASP A 268 10.08 20.68 7.18
N GLY A 269 8.86 20.63 7.74
CA GLY A 269 7.90 21.75 7.70
C GLY A 269 7.42 22.09 6.29
N LYS A 270 7.45 21.13 5.36
CA LYS A 270 7.15 21.28 3.92
C LYS A 270 5.92 20.50 3.48
N PHE A 271 5.18 19.91 4.41
CA PHE A 271 3.97 19.17 4.05
C PHE A 271 2.94 20.12 3.43
N SER A 272 2.42 19.74 2.29
CA SER A 272 1.36 20.46 1.59
C SER A 272 0.37 19.44 1.03
N ALA A 273 -0.82 19.92 0.69
CA ALA A 273 -1.84 19.08 0.09
C ALA A 273 -1.40 18.61 -1.32
N GLU A 274 -1.18 17.32 -1.48
CA GLU A 274 -0.83 16.67 -2.75
C GLU A 274 -1.51 15.30 -2.89
N ASP A 275 -1.56 14.79 -4.12
CA ASP A 275 -1.99 13.43 -4.41
C ASP A 275 -0.80 12.46 -4.34
N TYR A 276 -0.86 11.54 -3.37
CA TYR A 276 0.15 10.49 -3.16
C TYR A 276 -0.15 9.22 -3.96
N GLY A 277 -1.28 9.14 -4.68
CA GLY A 277 -1.65 7.98 -5.48
C GLY A 277 -0.54 7.49 -6.41
N PRO A 278 0.19 8.37 -7.15
CA PRO A 278 1.28 7.96 -8.03
C PRO A 278 2.40 7.19 -7.34
N TYR A 279 2.62 7.38 -6.02
CA TYR A 279 3.65 6.64 -5.27
C TYR A 279 3.29 5.16 -5.05
N SER A 280 2.05 4.76 -5.33
CA SER A 280 1.63 3.34 -5.34
C SER A 280 2.09 2.58 -6.59
N MET A 281 2.54 3.25 -7.64
CA MET A 281 2.96 2.60 -8.89
C MET A 281 4.30 1.86 -8.74
N MET A 282 4.53 0.84 -9.57
CA MET A 282 5.74 -0.01 -9.56
C MET A 282 7.03 0.79 -9.70
N LYS A 283 7.06 1.83 -10.56
CA LYS A 283 8.22 2.72 -10.74
C LYS A 283 8.67 3.42 -9.44
N HIS A 284 7.78 3.60 -8.48
CA HIS A 284 8.04 4.19 -7.17
C HIS A 284 8.24 3.14 -6.07
N LYS A 285 8.28 1.84 -6.43
CA LYS A 285 8.30 0.71 -5.48
C LYS A 285 7.08 0.68 -4.56
N GLY A 286 5.99 1.33 -4.95
CA GLY A 286 4.72 1.32 -4.24
C GLY A 286 3.88 0.08 -4.53
N SER A 287 4.25 -0.71 -5.53
CA SER A 287 3.62 -1.99 -5.83
C SER A 287 4.56 -2.91 -6.59
N GLU A 288 4.22 -4.19 -6.61
CA GLU A 288 4.91 -5.22 -7.37
C GLU A 288 4.00 -6.44 -7.56
N LEU A 289 4.34 -7.29 -8.52
CA LEU A 289 3.80 -8.64 -8.59
C LEU A 289 4.60 -9.53 -7.63
N ALA A 290 3.93 -10.22 -6.71
CA ALA A 290 4.58 -11.19 -5.83
C ALA A 290 5.30 -12.29 -6.64
N PRO A 291 6.39 -12.86 -6.11
CA PRO A 291 6.96 -14.09 -6.67
C PRO A 291 5.89 -15.17 -6.81
N LEU A 292 5.96 -15.97 -7.88
CA LEU A 292 4.98 -17.02 -8.12
C LEU A 292 5.09 -18.21 -7.14
N GLY A 293 6.14 -18.26 -6.32
CA GLY A 293 6.31 -19.25 -5.24
C GLY A 293 6.23 -20.69 -5.75
N THR A 294 5.35 -21.49 -5.15
CA THR A 294 5.15 -22.90 -5.54
C THR A 294 4.61 -23.08 -6.97
N PHE A 295 4.14 -21.99 -7.59
CA PHE A 295 3.60 -22.00 -8.95
C PHE A 295 4.63 -21.61 -10.03
N GLU A 296 5.87 -21.24 -9.67
CA GLU A 296 6.90 -20.80 -10.61
C GLU A 296 7.08 -21.79 -11.80
N LYS A 297 6.99 -23.11 -11.51
CA LYS A 297 7.10 -24.18 -12.52
C LYS A 297 5.74 -24.71 -13.00
N LYS A 298 4.63 -24.24 -12.43
CA LYS A 298 3.27 -24.68 -12.78
C LYS A 298 2.60 -23.73 -13.78
N VAL A 299 2.99 -22.44 -13.77
CA VAL A 299 2.54 -21.48 -14.78
C VAL A 299 3.24 -21.81 -16.11
N PRO A 300 2.52 -21.84 -17.26
CA PRO A 300 3.15 -22.10 -18.56
C PRO A 300 4.31 -21.15 -18.84
N ALA A 301 5.44 -21.68 -19.33
CA ALA A 301 6.66 -20.89 -19.50
C ALA A 301 6.49 -19.70 -20.44
N GLU A 302 5.67 -19.85 -21.50
CA GLU A 302 5.35 -18.75 -22.43
C GLU A 302 4.53 -17.63 -21.75
N VAL A 303 3.68 -17.95 -20.76
CA VAL A 303 2.93 -16.97 -19.96
C VAL A 303 3.87 -16.20 -19.05
N VAL A 304 4.78 -16.91 -18.36
CA VAL A 304 5.81 -16.29 -17.52
C VAL A 304 6.69 -15.36 -18.35
N ALA A 305 7.14 -15.81 -19.53
CA ALA A 305 7.98 -14.99 -20.42
C ALA A 305 7.26 -13.72 -20.88
N LYS A 306 5.99 -13.81 -21.31
CA LYS A 306 5.18 -12.66 -21.71
C LYS A 306 4.95 -11.70 -20.53
N MET A 307 4.59 -12.22 -19.38
CA MET A 307 4.36 -11.43 -18.16
C MET A 307 5.63 -10.68 -17.74
N ARG A 308 6.81 -11.35 -17.69
CA ARG A 308 8.08 -10.70 -17.34
C ARG A 308 8.51 -9.65 -18.37
N ALA A 309 8.26 -9.88 -19.67
CA ALA A 309 8.50 -8.87 -20.70
C ALA A 309 7.62 -7.64 -20.50
N LYS A 310 6.34 -7.85 -20.15
CA LYS A 310 5.39 -6.78 -19.84
C LYS A 310 5.80 -6.00 -18.58
N GLU A 311 6.16 -6.68 -17.50
CA GLU A 311 6.68 -6.10 -16.27
C GLU A 311 7.88 -5.18 -16.57
N LYS A 312 8.85 -5.68 -17.34
CA LYS A 312 10.01 -4.87 -17.75
C LYS A 312 9.60 -3.63 -18.55
N ALA A 313 8.63 -3.75 -19.45
CA ALA A 313 8.12 -2.62 -20.25
C ALA A 313 7.42 -1.57 -19.37
N ILE A 314 6.64 -2.01 -18.38
CA ILE A 314 6.00 -1.12 -17.37
C ILE A 314 7.07 -0.37 -16.58
N LEU A 315 8.04 -1.08 -16.00
CA LEU A 315 9.13 -0.47 -15.22
C LEU A 315 9.99 0.49 -16.03
N ALA A 316 10.19 0.21 -17.32
CA ALA A 316 10.90 1.10 -18.25
C ALA A 316 10.05 2.29 -18.74
N GLY A 317 8.75 2.32 -18.41
CA GLY A 317 7.82 3.36 -18.89
C GLY A 317 7.46 3.26 -20.38
N SER A 318 7.83 2.17 -21.06
CA SER A 318 7.47 1.93 -22.48
C SER A 318 6.09 1.29 -22.66
N TYR A 319 5.46 0.85 -21.58
CA TYR A 319 4.08 0.39 -21.55
C TYR A 319 3.38 0.98 -20.33
N SER A 320 2.18 1.47 -20.52
CA SER A 320 1.33 2.01 -19.46
C SER A 320 0.04 1.19 -19.38
N VAL A 321 -0.27 0.65 -18.22
CA VAL A 321 -1.55 -0.01 -17.98
C VAL A 321 -2.64 1.04 -17.88
N LYS A 322 -3.70 0.87 -18.69
CA LYS A 322 -4.84 1.79 -18.69
C LYS A 322 -5.50 1.83 -17.30
N VAL A 323 -5.72 3.03 -16.80
CA VAL A 323 -6.61 3.27 -15.65
C VAL A 323 -8.04 3.32 -16.17
N ASP A 324 -8.90 2.42 -15.67
CA ASP A 324 -10.31 2.37 -16.03
C ASP A 324 -11.14 2.24 -14.74
N ASP A 325 -11.70 3.36 -14.32
CA ASP A 325 -12.46 3.51 -13.09
C ASP A 325 -13.96 3.12 -13.23
N ASN A 326 -14.38 2.72 -14.44
CA ASN A 326 -15.74 2.27 -14.66
C ASN A 326 -15.98 0.92 -13.98
N GLN A 327 -17.21 0.72 -13.48
CA GLN A 327 -17.59 -0.55 -12.88
C GLN A 327 -17.43 -1.71 -13.86
N PRO A 328 -16.58 -2.72 -13.54
CA PRO A 328 -16.42 -3.90 -14.39
C PRO A 328 -17.73 -4.70 -14.47
N LYS A 329 -17.96 -5.31 -15.63
CA LYS A 329 -19.17 -6.08 -15.90
C LYS A 329 -18.82 -7.55 -16.15
N SER A 330 -19.71 -8.45 -15.73
CA SER A 330 -19.62 -9.85 -16.14
C SER A 330 -19.72 -9.97 -17.65
N THR A 331 -18.89 -10.83 -18.23
CA THR A 331 -18.92 -11.21 -19.66
C THR A 331 -19.39 -12.64 -19.86
N ALA A 332 -19.37 -13.46 -18.78
CA ALA A 332 -19.94 -14.80 -18.78
C ALA A 332 -21.48 -14.72 -18.98
N LYS A 333 -21.98 -15.58 -19.87
CA LYS A 333 -23.41 -15.72 -20.17
C LYS A 333 -24.09 -16.71 -19.23
#